data_37fc5ecf306e5c539399c0bf258923dd
#
_entry.id   37fc5ecf306e5c539399c0bf258923dd
#
_cell.length_a   1.000
_cell.length_b   1.000
_cell.length_c   1.000
_cell.angle_alpha   90.00
_cell.angle_beta   90.00
_cell.angle_gamma   90.00
#
_symmetry.space_group_name_H-M   'P 1'
#
loop_
_entity.id
_entity.type
_entity.pdbx_description
1 polymer ?
#
loop_
_entity_poly.entity_id
_entity_poly.type
_entity_poly.pdbx_seq_one_letter_code
_entity_poly.pdbx_strand_id
1 'polypeptide(L)'
;MLEQDGAAQRAVGGKGRRITSALTFAEATRGLLRARRGGRLTAEEERAAIRWLRSFRRNCDIMSITDSVLVRAGRPYPVEPIRTLDAIHLATAAEIGEPPQLITVVTRDDRVRSNAQALGHPLE
;
A
#
# COMPACT_ATOMS: atom_id res chain seq x y z
N MET A 1 -1.56 -1.87 3.44
CA MET A 1 -1.04 -1.26 2.20
C MET A 1 -0.12 -2.24 1.50
N LEU A 2 0.06 -2.09 0.21
CA LEU A 2 0.80 -3.04 -0.61
C LEU A 2 2.10 -2.44 -1.15
N GLU A 3 3.19 -3.20 -1.02
CA GLU A 3 4.45 -2.90 -1.69
C GLU A 3 4.75 -3.93 -2.76
N GLN A 4 5.47 -3.51 -3.80
CA GLN A 4 5.79 -4.32 -4.97
C GLN A 4 7.01 -5.21 -4.71
N ASP A 5 6.82 -6.29 -3.99
CA ASP A 5 7.85 -7.30 -3.75
C ASP A 5 7.21 -8.67 -3.53
N GLY A 6 8.02 -9.73 -3.58
CA GLY A 6 7.52 -11.10 -3.49
C GLY A 6 6.84 -11.43 -2.16
N ALA A 7 7.29 -10.84 -1.06
CA ALA A 7 6.69 -11.09 0.24
C ALA A 7 5.31 -10.44 0.34
N ALA A 8 5.17 -9.18 -0.13
CA ALA A 8 3.89 -8.50 -0.15
C ALA A 8 2.91 -9.19 -1.11
N GLN A 9 3.38 -9.66 -2.26
CA GLN A 9 2.54 -10.40 -3.20
C GLN A 9 2.00 -11.69 -2.58
N ARG A 10 2.83 -12.41 -1.83
CA ARG A 10 2.39 -13.62 -1.13
C ARG A 10 1.39 -13.30 -0.02
N ALA A 11 1.60 -12.20 0.70
CA ALA A 11 0.68 -11.78 1.76
C ALA A 11 -0.71 -11.45 1.21
N VAL A 12 -0.80 -10.74 0.08
CA VAL A 12 -2.11 -10.40 -0.51
C VAL A 12 -2.79 -11.59 -1.17
N GLY A 13 -2.12 -12.72 -1.31
CA GLY A 13 -2.73 -13.97 -1.74
C GLY A 13 -3.59 -14.63 -0.67
N GLY A 14 -3.60 -14.11 0.57
CA GLY A 14 -4.39 -14.63 1.68
C GLY A 14 -5.88 -14.35 1.55
N LYS A 15 -6.63 -14.80 2.55
CA LYS A 15 -8.09 -14.64 2.60
C LYS A 15 -8.49 -13.23 3.01
N GLY A 16 -9.68 -12.82 2.60
CA GLY A 16 -10.29 -11.55 2.98
C GLY A 16 -10.32 -10.54 1.84
N ARG A 17 -10.97 -9.42 2.11
CA ARG A 17 -11.03 -8.32 1.14
C ARG A 17 -9.68 -7.66 1.01
N ARG A 18 -9.34 -7.33 -0.22
CA ARG A 18 -8.15 -6.54 -0.52
C ARG A 18 -8.57 -5.11 -0.79
N ILE A 19 -8.14 -4.21 0.08
CA ILE A 19 -8.47 -2.79 -0.01
C ILE A 19 -7.17 -2.02 -0.16
N THR A 20 -7.14 -1.07 -1.08
CA THR A 20 -5.96 -0.23 -1.27
C THR A 20 -6.35 1.19 -1.68
N SER A 21 -5.40 2.11 -1.52
CA SER A 21 -5.56 3.49 -1.98
C SER A 21 -5.45 3.58 -3.50
N ALA A 22 -6.18 4.50 -4.09
CA ALA A 22 -6.03 4.84 -5.52
C ALA A 22 -4.58 5.22 -5.88
N LEU A 23 -3.80 5.68 -4.90
CA LEU A 23 -2.40 6.07 -5.07
C LEU A 23 -1.50 4.86 -5.38
N THR A 24 -1.84 3.68 -4.88
CA THR A 24 -0.99 2.47 -4.96
C THR A 24 -0.58 2.13 -6.38
N PHE A 25 -1.49 2.23 -7.32
CA PHE A 25 -1.21 1.81 -8.70
C PHE A 25 -0.28 2.79 -9.42
N ALA A 26 -0.40 4.08 -9.14
CA ALA A 26 0.54 5.07 -9.66
C ALA A 26 1.94 4.84 -9.08
N GLU A 27 2.03 4.59 -7.78
CA GLU A 27 3.31 4.30 -7.13
C GLU A 27 3.95 3.03 -7.69
N ALA A 28 3.17 1.96 -7.83
CA ALA A 28 3.65 0.68 -8.35
C ALA A 28 4.15 0.83 -9.79
N THR A 29 3.39 1.50 -10.64
CA THR A 29 3.77 1.73 -12.04
C THR A 29 5.05 2.56 -12.14
N ARG A 30 5.16 3.61 -11.33
CA ARG A 30 6.37 4.44 -11.28
C ARG A 30 7.57 3.64 -10.80
N GLY A 31 7.36 2.74 -9.83
CA GLY A 31 8.41 1.85 -9.34
C GLY A 31 8.92 0.89 -10.42
N LEU A 32 8.01 0.32 -11.21
CA LEU A 32 8.37 -0.55 -12.34
C LEU A 32 9.17 0.21 -13.40
N LEU A 33 8.74 1.43 -13.72
CA LEU A 33 9.45 2.28 -14.67
C LEU A 33 10.88 2.58 -14.20
N ARG A 34 11.05 2.92 -12.92
CA ARG A 34 12.40 3.16 -12.36
C ARG A 34 13.26 1.91 -12.45
N ALA A 35 12.71 0.74 -12.10
CA ALA A 35 13.44 -0.52 -12.14
C ALA A 35 13.85 -0.87 -13.57
N ARG A 36 12.97 -0.65 -14.54
CA ARG A 36 13.23 -0.89 -15.96
C ARG A 36 14.36 0.03 -16.47
N ARG A 37 14.29 1.31 -16.14
CA ARG A 37 15.30 2.30 -16.56
C ARG A 37 16.65 2.06 -15.89
N GLY A 38 16.65 1.54 -14.67
CA GLY A 38 17.87 1.17 -13.93
C GLY A 38 18.45 -0.17 -14.30
N GLY A 39 17.87 -0.87 -15.26
CA GLY A 39 18.36 -2.17 -15.70
C GLY A 39 18.06 -3.33 -14.75
N ARG A 40 17.24 -3.12 -13.73
CA ARG A 40 16.87 -4.18 -12.77
C ARG A 40 15.74 -5.07 -13.26
N LEU A 41 15.02 -4.64 -14.31
CA LEU A 41 14.00 -5.43 -14.99
C LEU A 41 14.25 -5.42 -16.48
N THR A 42 14.04 -6.56 -17.11
CA THR A 42 13.98 -6.64 -18.57
C THR A 42 12.61 -6.13 -19.03
N ALA A 43 12.48 -5.84 -20.33
CA ALA A 43 11.20 -5.45 -20.91
C ALA A 43 10.13 -6.54 -20.71
N GLU A 44 10.53 -7.80 -20.78
CA GLU A 44 9.62 -8.93 -20.57
C GLU A 44 9.16 -9.03 -19.12
N GLU A 45 10.08 -8.85 -18.17
CA GLU A 45 9.75 -8.84 -16.75
C GLU A 45 8.82 -7.68 -16.39
N GLU A 46 9.05 -6.51 -16.99
CA GLU A 46 8.17 -5.35 -16.79
C GLU A 46 6.75 -5.66 -17.29
N ARG A 47 6.63 -6.25 -18.48
CA ARG A 47 5.31 -6.62 -19.02
C ARG A 47 4.58 -7.61 -18.11
N ALA A 48 5.31 -8.59 -17.58
CA ALA A 48 4.73 -9.58 -16.66
C ALA A 48 4.26 -8.90 -15.37
N ALA A 49 5.05 -7.99 -14.82
CA ALA A 49 4.68 -7.25 -13.61
C ALA A 49 3.44 -6.37 -13.83
N ILE A 50 3.34 -5.72 -14.99
CA ILE A 50 2.18 -4.90 -15.34
C ILE A 50 0.93 -5.76 -15.45
N ARG A 51 1.03 -6.95 -16.07
CA ARG A 51 -0.11 -7.89 -16.14
C ARG A 51 -0.57 -8.30 -14.74
N TRP A 52 0.37 -8.62 -13.86
CA TRP A 52 0.06 -8.96 -12.49
C TRP A 52 -0.65 -7.81 -11.78
N LEU A 53 -0.13 -6.59 -11.94
CA LEU A 53 -0.67 -5.40 -11.31
C LEU A 53 -2.11 -5.11 -11.78
N ARG A 54 -2.38 -5.27 -13.07
CA ARG A 54 -3.73 -5.12 -13.62
C ARG A 54 -4.71 -6.13 -13.04
N SER A 55 -4.26 -7.39 -12.92
CA SER A 55 -5.05 -8.46 -12.31
C SER A 55 -5.33 -8.15 -10.83
N PHE A 56 -4.32 -7.73 -10.09
CA PHE A 56 -4.45 -7.34 -8.70
C PHE A 56 -5.47 -6.21 -8.55
N ARG A 57 -5.38 -5.19 -9.42
CA ARG A 57 -6.31 -4.05 -9.39
C ARG A 57 -7.76 -4.49 -9.56
N ARG A 58 -8.04 -5.44 -10.44
CA ARG A 58 -9.39 -5.95 -10.66
C ARG A 58 -9.96 -6.66 -9.43
N ASN A 59 -9.09 -7.15 -8.55
CA ASN A 59 -9.47 -7.89 -7.35
C ASN A 59 -9.40 -7.06 -6.08
N CYS A 60 -9.17 -5.75 -6.19
CA CYS A 60 -9.10 -4.83 -5.05
C CYS A 60 -10.31 -3.91 -5.00
N ASP A 61 -10.73 -3.58 -3.79
CA ASP A 61 -11.56 -2.41 -3.53
C ASP A 61 -10.63 -1.21 -3.44
N ILE A 62 -10.87 -0.21 -4.28
CA ILE A 62 -9.98 0.94 -4.37
C ILE A 62 -10.62 2.14 -3.66
N MET A 63 -9.90 2.65 -2.65
CA MET A 63 -10.34 3.82 -1.89
C MET A 63 -9.83 5.09 -2.53
N SER A 64 -10.74 6.04 -2.78
CA SER A 64 -10.39 7.36 -3.27
C SER A 64 -9.61 8.14 -2.22
N ILE A 65 -8.74 9.04 -2.70
CA ILE A 65 -8.03 9.98 -1.83
C ILE A 65 -8.93 11.19 -1.63
N THR A 66 -9.68 11.19 -0.53
CA THR A 66 -10.63 12.25 -0.20
C THR A 66 -9.96 13.36 0.59
N ASP A 67 -10.66 14.49 0.75
CA ASP A 67 -10.18 15.57 1.62
C ASP A 67 -10.00 15.06 3.06
N SER A 68 -10.89 14.21 3.53
CA SER A 68 -10.80 13.61 4.87
C SER A 68 -9.51 12.78 5.02
N VAL A 69 -9.15 11.99 4.02
CA VAL A 69 -7.89 11.24 4.00
C VAL A 69 -6.71 12.20 4.07
N LEU A 70 -6.72 13.26 3.27
CA LEU A 70 -5.60 14.21 3.23
C LEU A 70 -5.45 14.97 4.53
N VAL A 71 -6.55 15.39 5.16
CA VAL A 71 -6.51 16.03 6.47
C VAL A 71 -5.91 15.10 7.52
N ARG A 72 -6.35 13.86 7.54
CA ARG A 72 -5.84 12.86 8.47
C ARG A 72 -4.35 12.59 8.23
N ALA A 73 -3.93 12.52 6.98
CA ALA A 73 -2.52 12.30 6.62
C ALA A 73 -1.60 13.43 7.09
N GLY A 74 -2.13 14.64 7.25
CA GLY A 74 -1.39 15.80 7.73
C GLY A 74 -1.25 15.90 9.24
N ARG A 75 -1.86 14.99 10.00
CA ARG A 75 -1.76 14.97 11.46
C ARG A 75 -0.52 14.21 11.93
N PRO A 76 -0.06 14.45 13.17
CA PRO A 76 1.04 13.65 13.73
C PRO A 76 0.68 12.18 13.82
N TYR A 77 1.66 11.34 13.57
CA TYR A 77 1.55 9.88 13.72
C TYR A 77 2.34 9.43 14.96
N PRO A 78 2.01 8.25 15.52
CA PRO A 78 2.71 7.77 16.72
C PRO A 78 4.22 7.62 16.54
N VAL A 79 4.68 7.29 15.35
CA VAL A 79 6.11 7.10 15.03
C VAL A 79 6.48 8.03 13.89
N GLU A 80 7.17 9.11 14.22
CA GLU A 80 7.64 10.10 13.25
C GLU A 80 9.17 10.01 13.10
N PRO A 81 9.76 10.49 12.00
CA PRO A 81 9.07 11.06 10.84
C PRO A 81 8.46 10.00 9.93
N ILE A 82 7.36 10.34 9.27
CA ILE A 82 6.73 9.49 8.25
C ILE A 82 6.58 10.31 6.96
N ARG A 83 6.81 9.65 5.82
CA ARG A 83 6.70 10.30 4.51
C ARG A 83 5.23 10.54 4.17
N THR A 84 4.97 11.59 3.40
CA THR A 84 3.60 11.99 3.03
C THR A 84 2.81 10.86 2.36
N LEU A 85 3.42 10.16 1.40
CA LEU A 85 2.73 9.06 0.71
C LEU A 85 2.38 7.91 1.65
N ASP A 86 3.27 7.59 2.59
CA ASP A 86 3.02 6.56 3.59
C ASP A 86 1.91 6.99 4.56
N ALA A 87 1.90 8.26 4.93
CA ALA A 87 0.84 8.83 5.76
C ALA A 87 -0.52 8.75 5.04
N ILE A 88 -0.57 8.99 3.74
CA ILE A 88 -1.79 8.87 2.95
C ILE A 88 -2.30 7.43 2.96
N HIS A 89 -1.42 6.44 2.85
CA HIS A 89 -1.81 5.03 2.91
C HIS A 89 -2.39 4.66 4.28
N LEU A 90 -1.75 5.09 5.35
CA LEU A 90 -2.25 4.83 6.71
C LEU A 90 -3.58 5.56 6.96
N ALA A 91 -3.71 6.80 6.48
CA ALA A 91 -4.96 7.56 6.58
C ALA A 91 -6.08 6.86 5.81
N THR A 92 -5.79 6.30 4.64
CA THR A 92 -6.75 5.53 3.86
C THR A 92 -7.27 4.34 4.67
N ALA A 93 -6.37 3.60 5.33
CA ALA A 93 -6.76 2.48 6.18
C ALA A 93 -7.67 2.93 7.32
N ALA A 94 -7.39 4.08 7.92
CA ALA A 94 -8.21 4.63 8.99
C ALA A 94 -9.61 5.04 8.53
N GLU A 95 -9.77 5.41 7.26
CA GLU A 95 -11.04 5.87 6.68
C GLU A 95 -11.90 4.73 6.11
N ILE A 96 -11.46 3.48 6.22
CA ILE A 96 -12.24 2.32 5.74
C ILE A 96 -13.54 2.16 6.53
N GLY A 97 -13.56 2.62 7.79
CA GLY A 97 -14.76 2.53 8.62
C GLY A 97 -14.85 1.26 9.47
N GLU A 98 -13.81 0.44 9.46
CA GLU A 98 -13.71 -0.75 10.29
C GLU A 98 -12.76 -0.51 11.45
N PRO A 99 -12.92 -1.23 12.59
CA PRO A 99 -11.94 -1.15 13.67
C PRO A 99 -10.54 -1.55 13.17
N PRO A 100 -9.48 -0.87 13.64
CA PRO A 100 -8.12 -1.21 13.19
C PRO A 100 -7.76 -2.69 13.38
N GLN A 101 -8.31 -3.35 14.40
CA GLN A 101 -8.06 -4.75 14.69
C GLN A 101 -8.51 -5.69 13.56
N LEU A 102 -9.42 -5.24 12.70
CA LEU A 102 -9.93 -6.02 11.56
C LEU A 102 -9.21 -5.71 10.26
N ILE A 103 -8.24 -4.78 10.27
CA ILE A 103 -7.53 -4.34 9.08
C ILE A 103 -6.04 -4.63 9.24
N THR A 104 -5.52 -5.56 8.43
CA THR A 104 -4.09 -5.84 8.39
C THR A 104 -3.43 -4.96 7.33
N VAL A 105 -2.39 -4.23 7.73
CA VAL A 105 -1.61 -3.40 6.81
C VAL A 105 -0.46 -4.23 6.29
N VAL A 106 -0.41 -4.42 4.97
CA VAL A 106 0.64 -5.21 4.30
C VAL A 106 1.71 -4.24 3.80
N THR A 107 2.87 -4.27 4.41
CA THR A 107 3.99 -3.40 4.06
C THR A 107 5.32 -4.04 4.47
N ARG A 108 6.39 -3.66 3.80
CA ARG A 108 7.75 -4.00 4.20
C ARG A 108 8.50 -2.82 4.82
N ASP A 109 7.89 -1.63 4.80
CA ASP A 109 8.50 -0.44 5.40
C ASP A 109 8.32 -0.49 6.92
N ASP A 110 9.43 -0.46 7.65
CA ASP A 110 9.42 -0.58 9.11
C ASP A 110 8.69 0.58 9.78
N ARG A 111 8.79 1.80 9.24
CA ARG A 111 8.13 2.97 9.79
C ARG A 111 6.62 2.88 9.62
N VAL A 112 6.15 2.44 8.47
CA VAL A 112 4.72 2.19 8.22
C VAL A 112 4.22 1.09 9.13
N ARG A 113 4.98 -0.01 9.26
CA ARG A 113 4.62 -1.13 10.12
C ARG A 113 4.50 -0.70 11.59
N SER A 114 5.48 0.05 12.09
CA SER A 114 5.47 0.54 13.47
C SER A 114 4.25 1.43 13.74
N ASN A 115 3.90 2.30 12.80
CA ASN A 115 2.72 3.15 12.92
C ASN A 115 1.44 2.33 12.86
N ALA A 116 1.34 1.37 11.95
CA ALA A 116 0.17 0.50 11.84
C ALA A 116 -0.07 -0.24 13.15
N GLN A 117 1.00 -0.80 13.73
CA GLN A 117 0.92 -1.50 15.00
C GLN A 117 0.48 -0.56 16.13
N ALA A 118 1.05 0.63 16.21
CA ALA A 118 0.69 1.63 17.23
C ALA A 118 -0.77 2.11 17.09
N LEU A 119 -1.31 2.10 15.86
CA LEU A 119 -2.70 2.47 15.58
C LEU A 119 -3.68 1.31 15.80
N GLY A 120 -3.20 0.14 16.18
CA GLY A 120 -4.04 -1.01 16.53
C GLY A 120 -4.23 -2.04 15.43
N HIS A 121 -3.56 -1.89 14.28
CA HIS A 121 -3.63 -2.90 13.23
C HIS A 121 -2.82 -4.14 13.61
N PRO A 122 -3.34 -5.35 13.35
CA PRO A 122 -2.56 -6.55 13.61
C PRO A 122 -1.39 -6.66 12.64
N LEU A 123 -0.37 -7.38 13.05
CA LEU A 123 0.77 -7.70 12.18
C LEU A 123 0.36 -8.75 11.15
N GLU A 124 0.95 -8.64 9.96
CA GLU A 124 0.76 -9.64 8.90
C GLU A 124 1.51 -10.95 9.18
#